data_a5ed52965e1e8d7515a0fff053496f83
#
_entry.id   a5ed52965e1e8d7515a0fff053496f83
#
_cell.length_a   1.000
_cell.length_b   1.000
_cell.length_c   1.000
_cell.angle_alpha   90.00
_cell.angle_beta   90.00
_cell.angle_gamma   90.00
#
_symmetry.space_group_name_H-M   'P 1'
#
loop_
_entity.id
_entity.type
_entity.pdbx_description
1 polymer ?
#
loop_
_entity_poly.entity_id
_entity_poly.type
_entity_poly.pdbx_seq_one_letter_code
_entity_poly.pdbx_strand_id
1 'polypeptide(L)'
;MVKIEQNVPAKTRSRVKNAREWRVSFKHLMRLTDDVGLLEHAHYFLPRRKEGYTTDDNARALQTVLYWSERIPDTPLKRELLRLSEVYLSFLAWAIRDDGRFHNNFSYSREKEPEHLSDDCDGRALYALVLAQKLMPHPEHRRLAGDLLRRALPHAQQFKALRGTAYALSAVVQLLQDEDVLSVSEKNVLRTLLRQLTARLLDAYAHENDRRWRWFESELTYSNALLPWSLWQVVKLTGDKKVRSVAEESLGFLQGVMLEGDPPYVRPIGNRGWGTRKGIATWDQQPIDVYKLAISALAAYEATGDVAYLRLIERARAWFYGHNALSVMMIDPEEGAAFDGLTPEGPNENAGAEALISYLMSEYIYWRALQVEGEAPSVTVCGAHTLCVTSRVKAAQTLAR
;
A
#
# COMPACT_ATOMS: atom_id res chain seq x y z
N MET A 1 60.05 32.13 -6.89
CA MET A 1 58.85 31.67 -6.13
C MET A 1 57.78 32.74 -6.22
N VAL A 2 56.82 32.57 -7.09
CA VAL A 2 55.70 33.49 -7.24
C VAL A 2 54.47 32.69 -6.89
N LYS A 3 53.77 33.06 -5.79
CA LYS A 3 52.48 32.54 -5.41
C LYS A 3 51.40 33.19 -6.27
N ILE A 4 50.72 32.38 -7.06
CA ILE A 4 49.49 32.78 -7.75
C ILE A 4 48.31 32.35 -6.86
N GLU A 5 47.71 33.28 -6.15
CA GLU A 5 46.41 33.11 -5.52
C GLU A 5 45.35 33.22 -6.60
N GLN A 6 44.69 32.12 -6.89
CA GLN A 6 43.48 32.15 -7.70
C GLN A 6 42.28 32.41 -6.82
N ASN A 7 41.76 33.63 -6.88
CA ASN A 7 40.46 34.04 -6.35
C ASN A 7 39.37 33.37 -7.18
N VAL A 8 38.70 32.37 -6.60
CA VAL A 8 37.45 31.82 -7.11
C VAL A 8 36.30 32.58 -6.44
N PRO A 9 35.44 33.25 -7.19
CA PRO A 9 34.30 33.96 -6.58
C PRO A 9 33.33 33.00 -5.98
N ALA A 10 32.98 33.20 -4.72
CA ALA A 10 31.92 32.53 -3.99
C ALA A 10 30.57 32.80 -4.66
N LYS A 11 30.17 31.98 -5.62
CA LYS A 11 28.78 32.01 -6.15
C LYS A 11 27.81 31.51 -5.08
N THR A 12 27.14 32.46 -4.49
CA THR A 12 25.77 32.47 -3.98
C THR A 12 25.13 31.09 -3.80
N ARG A 13 25.41 30.46 -2.68
CA ARG A 13 24.49 29.46 -2.12
C ARG A 13 23.31 30.23 -1.51
N SER A 14 22.26 30.48 -2.30
CA SER A 14 20.99 30.87 -1.74
C SER A 14 20.50 29.69 -0.92
N ARG A 15 20.50 29.86 0.39
CA ARG A 15 19.88 28.93 1.35
C ARG A 15 18.37 28.90 1.06
N VAL A 16 17.91 27.91 0.32
CA VAL A 16 16.52 27.45 0.43
C VAL A 16 16.47 26.70 1.76
N LYS A 17 16.28 27.45 2.85
CA LYS A 17 15.93 26.90 4.15
C LYS A 17 14.54 26.29 3.98
N ASN A 18 14.39 24.98 4.26
CA ASN A 18 13.16 24.17 4.30
C ASN A 18 12.82 23.37 3.02
N ALA A 19 13.76 22.74 2.35
CA ALA A 19 13.46 21.66 1.43
C ALA A 19 13.66 20.30 2.17
N ARG A 20 12.68 19.40 2.11
CA ARG A 20 12.83 17.99 2.50
C ARG A 20 13.31 17.24 1.24
N GLU A 21 14.41 16.53 1.35
CA GLU A 21 14.91 15.65 0.28
C GLU A 21 15.00 14.24 0.78
N TRP A 22 14.52 13.29 -0.02
CA TRP A 22 14.67 11.86 0.29
C TRP A 22 14.76 11.05 -1.00
N ARG A 23 15.18 9.80 -0.89
CA ARG A 23 15.36 8.89 -2.01
C ARG A 23 14.42 7.71 -1.88
N VAL A 24 13.92 7.21 -3.03
CA VAL A 24 13.17 5.97 -3.13
C VAL A 24 13.88 5.10 -4.16
N SER A 25 14.43 3.97 -3.72
CA SER A 25 15.14 3.05 -4.58
C SER A 25 14.28 1.84 -4.92
N PHE A 26 14.25 1.45 -6.19
CA PHE A 26 13.58 0.26 -6.71
C PHE A 26 14.55 -0.89 -7.00
N LYS A 27 15.83 -0.76 -6.62
CA LYS A 27 16.84 -1.79 -6.88
C LYS A 27 16.42 -3.17 -6.34
N HIS A 28 15.88 -3.20 -5.13
CA HIS A 28 15.46 -4.46 -4.53
C HIS A 28 14.24 -5.05 -5.21
N LEU A 29 13.30 -4.24 -5.69
CA LEU A 29 12.17 -4.68 -6.51
C LEU A 29 12.67 -5.35 -7.80
N MET A 30 13.66 -4.73 -8.49
CA MET A 30 14.28 -5.31 -9.68
C MET A 30 14.98 -6.63 -9.36
N ARG A 31 15.64 -6.72 -8.20
CA ARG A 31 16.35 -7.93 -7.75
C ARG A 31 15.43 -9.09 -7.45
N LEU A 32 14.27 -8.84 -6.84
CA LEU A 32 13.29 -9.88 -6.51
C LEU A 32 12.42 -10.28 -7.71
N THR A 33 12.40 -9.51 -8.80
CA THR A 33 11.58 -9.79 -9.97
C THR A 33 12.39 -10.47 -11.07
N ASP A 34 11.89 -11.58 -11.58
CA ASP A 34 12.44 -12.25 -12.77
C ASP A 34 11.45 -12.20 -13.97
N ASP A 35 11.57 -13.11 -14.92
CA ASP A 35 10.70 -13.19 -16.11
C ASP A 35 9.30 -13.74 -15.83
N VAL A 36 9.09 -14.34 -14.66
CA VAL A 36 7.82 -14.93 -14.23
C VAL A 36 7.03 -13.95 -13.37
N GLY A 37 7.67 -13.36 -12.36
CA GLY A 37 7.01 -12.49 -11.39
C GLY A 37 7.94 -12.05 -10.26
N LEU A 38 7.33 -11.53 -9.20
CA LEU A 38 7.99 -11.15 -7.96
C LEU A 38 8.15 -12.38 -7.09
N LEU A 39 9.39 -12.73 -6.72
CA LEU A 39 9.72 -13.78 -5.76
C LEU A 39 9.32 -13.34 -4.35
N GLU A 40 8.69 -14.25 -3.60
CA GLU A 40 8.06 -13.96 -2.31
C GLU A 40 9.06 -13.56 -1.22
N HIS A 41 10.16 -14.32 -1.09
CA HIS A 41 11.10 -14.20 0.04
C HIS A 41 12.54 -13.93 -0.40
N ALA A 42 13.33 -13.44 0.56
CA ALA A 42 14.76 -13.23 0.42
C ALA A 42 15.56 -13.88 1.56
N HIS A 43 16.81 -14.22 1.30
CA HIS A 43 17.87 -14.35 2.31
C HIS A 43 18.62 -13.03 2.34
N TYR A 44 18.47 -12.28 3.40
CA TYR A 44 18.88 -10.87 3.41
C TYR A 44 18.27 -10.13 2.20
N PHE A 45 19.08 -9.75 1.24
CA PHE A 45 18.63 -9.07 0.01
C PHE A 45 18.66 -9.98 -1.24
N LEU A 46 18.98 -11.25 -1.12
CA LEU A 46 19.05 -12.16 -2.27
C LEU A 46 17.76 -13.01 -2.37
N PRO A 47 17.20 -13.14 -3.58
CA PRO A 47 15.98 -13.92 -3.80
C PRO A 47 16.10 -15.34 -3.29
N ARG A 48 15.16 -15.76 -2.45
CA ARG A 48 15.08 -17.11 -1.91
C ARG A 48 14.14 -17.95 -2.77
N ARG A 49 14.71 -18.47 -3.85
CA ARG A 49 13.95 -19.14 -4.91
C ARG A 49 13.15 -20.37 -4.47
N LYS A 50 13.49 -20.96 -3.35
CA LYS A 50 12.81 -22.15 -2.85
C LYS A 50 11.30 -21.94 -2.63
N GLU A 51 10.89 -20.77 -2.17
CA GLU A 51 9.50 -20.46 -1.87
C GLU A 51 8.70 -20.04 -3.12
N GLY A 52 9.36 -19.62 -4.19
CA GLY A 52 8.68 -19.28 -5.45
C GLY A 52 7.93 -17.96 -5.42
N TYR A 53 6.68 -17.97 -5.87
CA TYR A 53 5.88 -16.76 -6.14
C TYR A 53 4.49 -16.88 -5.54
N THR A 54 3.88 -15.74 -5.18
CA THR A 54 2.47 -15.67 -4.84
C THR A 54 1.70 -14.69 -5.73
N THR A 55 0.45 -14.99 -6.00
CA THR A 55 -0.46 -14.06 -6.68
C THR A 55 -0.69 -12.80 -5.83
N ASP A 56 -0.72 -12.95 -4.53
CA ASP A 56 -0.82 -11.86 -3.56
C ASP A 56 0.24 -10.79 -3.77
N ASP A 57 1.52 -11.20 -3.83
CA ASP A 57 2.65 -10.28 -3.99
C ASP A 57 2.70 -9.69 -5.38
N ASN A 58 2.44 -10.48 -6.42
CA ASN A 58 2.41 -10.00 -7.79
C ASN A 58 1.27 -9.00 -8.03
N ALA A 59 0.09 -9.19 -7.44
CA ALA A 59 -1.00 -8.23 -7.48
C ALA A 59 -0.63 -6.90 -6.78
N ARG A 60 0.00 -6.98 -5.60
CA ARG A 60 0.48 -5.80 -4.87
C ARG A 60 1.62 -5.09 -5.61
N ALA A 61 2.52 -5.84 -6.23
CA ALA A 61 3.60 -5.29 -7.05
C ALA A 61 3.05 -4.55 -8.27
N LEU A 62 2.06 -5.14 -8.97
CA LEU A 62 1.37 -4.48 -10.09
C LEU A 62 0.78 -3.13 -9.66
N GLN A 63 0.05 -3.10 -8.56
CA GLN A 63 -0.47 -1.86 -7.98
C GLN A 63 0.66 -0.84 -7.73
N THR A 64 1.74 -1.27 -7.12
CA THR A 64 2.86 -0.40 -6.73
C THR A 64 3.54 0.25 -7.93
N VAL A 65 3.90 -0.55 -8.93
CA VAL A 65 4.59 -0.03 -10.13
C VAL A 65 3.70 0.86 -10.97
N LEU A 66 2.39 0.59 -11.06
CA LEU A 66 1.44 1.44 -11.76
C LEU A 66 1.30 2.80 -11.07
N TYR A 67 1.12 2.85 -9.76
CA TYR A 67 1.03 4.11 -9.03
C TYR A 67 2.29 4.97 -9.16
N TRP A 68 3.47 4.37 -9.03
CA TRP A 68 4.72 5.11 -9.19
C TRP A 68 4.95 5.55 -10.63
N SER A 69 4.66 4.71 -11.64
CA SER A 69 4.88 5.04 -13.05
C SER A 69 4.09 6.27 -13.53
N GLU A 70 2.91 6.53 -12.94
CA GLU A 70 2.15 7.73 -13.22
C GLU A 70 2.81 9.03 -12.73
N ARG A 71 3.71 8.92 -11.74
CA ARG A 71 4.34 10.06 -11.06
C ARG A 71 5.75 10.36 -11.55
N ILE A 72 6.36 9.40 -12.22
CA ILE A 72 7.73 9.50 -12.72
C ILE A 72 7.68 10.09 -14.13
N PRO A 73 8.53 11.10 -14.46
CA PRO A 73 8.69 11.59 -15.83
C PRO A 73 9.09 10.46 -16.78
N ASP A 74 8.92 10.64 -18.09
CA ASP A 74 9.37 9.64 -19.06
C ASP A 74 10.89 9.47 -19.02
N THR A 75 11.30 8.39 -18.40
CA THR A 75 12.70 8.06 -18.07
C THR A 75 12.92 6.57 -18.23
N PRO A 76 14.17 6.09 -18.31
CA PRO A 76 14.47 4.66 -18.29
C PRO A 76 13.81 3.92 -17.10
N LEU A 77 13.81 4.54 -15.90
CA LEU A 77 13.16 3.95 -14.73
C LEU A 77 11.65 3.78 -14.92
N LYS A 78 10.95 4.79 -15.47
CA LYS A 78 9.51 4.66 -15.76
C LYS A 78 9.25 3.51 -16.72
N ARG A 79 10.01 3.42 -17.80
CA ARG A 79 9.88 2.33 -18.78
C ARG A 79 10.13 0.96 -18.17
N GLU A 80 11.09 0.87 -17.25
CA GLU A 80 11.35 -0.38 -16.52
C GLU A 80 10.19 -0.74 -15.58
N LEU A 81 9.63 0.20 -14.81
CA LEU A 81 8.47 -0.07 -13.98
C LEU A 81 7.25 -0.49 -14.81
N LEU A 82 7.05 0.10 -15.99
CA LEU A 82 5.99 -0.31 -16.91
C LEU A 82 6.24 -1.73 -17.47
N ARG A 83 7.49 -2.08 -17.80
CA ARG A 83 7.86 -3.46 -18.16
C ARG A 83 7.54 -4.44 -17.03
N LEU A 84 7.84 -4.09 -15.78
CA LEU A 84 7.46 -4.92 -14.62
C LEU A 84 5.94 -5.05 -14.48
N SER A 85 5.17 -4.01 -14.80
CA SER A 85 3.71 -4.12 -14.78
C SER A 85 3.18 -5.15 -15.79
N GLU A 86 3.85 -5.33 -16.91
CA GLU A 86 3.53 -6.38 -17.90
C GLU A 86 3.83 -7.77 -17.34
N VAL A 87 4.96 -7.95 -16.66
CA VAL A 87 5.31 -9.22 -15.99
C VAL A 87 4.24 -9.59 -14.97
N TYR A 88 3.88 -8.66 -14.09
CA TYR A 88 2.89 -8.93 -13.04
C TYR A 88 1.48 -9.15 -13.59
N LEU A 89 1.07 -8.42 -14.63
CA LEU A 89 -0.22 -8.69 -15.29
C LEU A 89 -0.24 -10.07 -15.97
N SER A 90 0.87 -10.46 -16.61
CA SER A 90 1.02 -11.79 -17.20
C SER A 90 0.95 -12.89 -16.13
N PHE A 91 1.53 -12.63 -14.95
CA PHE A 91 1.41 -13.53 -13.81
C PHE A 91 -0.05 -13.72 -13.39
N LEU A 92 -0.81 -12.63 -13.25
CA LEU A 92 -2.24 -12.72 -12.90
C LEU A 92 -3.05 -13.47 -13.98
N ALA A 93 -2.71 -13.28 -15.25
CA ALA A 93 -3.33 -14.00 -16.35
C ALA A 93 -3.03 -15.53 -16.32
N TRP A 94 -1.87 -15.91 -15.83
CA TRP A 94 -1.50 -17.32 -15.62
C TRP A 94 -2.11 -17.90 -14.35
N ALA A 95 -2.23 -17.08 -13.30
CA ALA A 95 -2.74 -17.51 -12.00
C ALA A 95 -4.26 -17.74 -11.97
N ILE A 96 -5.03 -17.10 -12.88
CA ILE A 96 -6.48 -17.24 -12.91
C ILE A 96 -6.88 -18.65 -13.35
N ARG A 97 -7.78 -19.26 -12.60
CA ARG A 97 -8.32 -20.59 -12.83
C ARG A 97 -9.50 -20.55 -13.81
N ASP A 98 -9.92 -21.69 -14.29
CA ASP A 98 -11.07 -21.80 -15.21
C ASP A 98 -12.37 -21.31 -14.56
N ASP A 99 -12.50 -21.48 -13.24
CA ASP A 99 -13.63 -20.98 -12.46
C ASP A 99 -13.59 -19.47 -12.21
N GLY A 100 -12.53 -18.77 -12.61
CA GLY A 100 -12.38 -17.30 -12.45
C GLY A 100 -11.77 -16.85 -11.13
N ARG A 101 -11.49 -17.77 -10.19
CA ARG A 101 -10.72 -17.49 -8.97
C ARG A 101 -9.21 -17.61 -9.23
N PHE A 102 -8.41 -17.12 -8.30
CA PHE A 102 -6.96 -17.14 -8.45
C PHE A 102 -6.32 -18.26 -7.62
N HIS A 103 -5.32 -18.90 -8.21
CA HIS A 103 -4.38 -19.73 -7.50
C HIS A 103 -3.31 -18.81 -6.88
N ASN A 104 -2.95 -19.03 -5.61
CA ASN A 104 -2.01 -18.14 -4.92
C ASN A 104 -0.55 -18.60 -5.01
N ASN A 105 -0.25 -19.85 -4.65
CA ASN A 105 1.12 -20.30 -4.40
C ASN A 105 1.70 -21.07 -5.59
N PHE A 106 2.86 -20.62 -6.07
CA PHE A 106 3.57 -21.24 -7.19
C PHE A 106 5.03 -21.51 -6.81
N SER A 107 5.49 -22.73 -7.03
CA SER A 107 6.88 -23.06 -6.84
C SER A 107 7.79 -22.30 -7.83
N TYR A 108 9.09 -22.26 -7.55
CA TYR A 108 10.07 -21.71 -8.49
C TYR A 108 10.15 -22.49 -9.81
N SER A 109 9.81 -23.78 -9.80
CA SER A 109 9.66 -24.61 -11.01
C SER A 109 8.37 -24.34 -11.80
N ARG A 110 7.60 -23.31 -11.42
CA ARG A 110 6.35 -22.86 -12.08
C ARG A 110 5.19 -23.84 -11.93
N GLU A 111 5.17 -24.63 -10.86
CA GLU A 111 4.08 -25.54 -10.54
C GLU A 111 3.12 -24.91 -9.54
N LYS A 112 1.84 -25.19 -9.70
CA LYS A 112 0.81 -24.79 -8.73
C LYS A 112 0.92 -25.67 -7.50
N GLU A 113 1.17 -25.06 -6.34
CA GLU A 113 1.25 -25.78 -5.07
C GLU A 113 -0.15 -26.08 -4.52
N PRO A 114 -0.32 -27.20 -3.78
CA PRO A 114 -1.60 -27.51 -3.15
C PRO A 114 -2.00 -26.40 -2.15
N GLU A 115 -3.22 -25.86 -2.30
CA GLU A 115 -3.72 -24.82 -1.41
C GLU A 115 -5.24 -24.78 -1.30
N HIS A 116 -5.75 -24.03 -0.31
CA HIS A 116 -7.15 -23.64 -0.24
C HIS A 116 -7.33 -22.29 -0.94
N LEU A 117 -8.49 -22.07 -1.58
CA LEU A 117 -8.83 -20.79 -2.20
C LEU A 117 -8.86 -19.68 -1.15
N SER A 118 -8.27 -18.53 -1.48
CA SER A 118 -8.17 -17.38 -0.60
C SER A 118 -8.97 -16.20 -1.15
N ASP A 119 -9.96 -15.74 -0.39
CA ASP A 119 -10.69 -14.51 -0.73
C ASP A 119 -9.76 -13.29 -0.72
N ASP A 120 -8.70 -13.31 0.11
CA ASP A 120 -7.71 -12.24 0.18
C ASP A 120 -6.88 -12.16 -1.10
N CYS A 121 -6.45 -13.32 -1.63
CA CYS A 121 -5.77 -13.41 -2.91
C CYS A 121 -6.65 -12.87 -4.04
N ASP A 122 -7.88 -13.37 -4.15
CA ASP A 122 -8.83 -12.90 -5.17
C ASP A 122 -9.10 -11.40 -5.05
N GLY A 123 -9.29 -10.89 -3.83
CA GLY A 123 -9.54 -9.48 -3.58
C GLY A 123 -8.38 -8.58 -4.02
N ARG A 124 -7.13 -8.98 -3.71
CA ARG A 124 -5.93 -8.25 -4.15
C ARG A 124 -5.78 -8.27 -5.67
N ALA A 125 -6.01 -9.44 -6.30
CA ALA A 125 -5.99 -9.57 -7.75
C ALA A 125 -7.07 -8.69 -8.41
N LEU A 126 -8.31 -8.68 -7.90
CA LEU A 126 -9.39 -7.81 -8.39
C LEU A 126 -8.99 -6.34 -8.34
N TYR A 127 -8.45 -5.87 -7.22
CA TYR A 127 -8.05 -4.47 -7.08
C TYR A 127 -6.90 -4.10 -8.04
N ALA A 128 -5.91 -4.98 -8.19
CA ALA A 128 -4.80 -4.79 -9.11
C ALA A 128 -5.26 -4.77 -10.58
N LEU A 129 -6.19 -5.65 -10.96
CA LEU A 129 -6.76 -5.70 -12.32
C LEU A 129 -7.54 -4.43 -12.66
N VAL A 130 -8.31 -3.88 -11.73
CA VAL A 130 -9.00 -2.58 -11.94
C VAL A 130 -7.97 -1.47 -12.19
N LEU A 131 -6.89 -1.42 -11.43
CA LEU A 131 -5.83 -0.44 -11.65
C LEU A 131 -5.12 -0.66 -12.99
N ALA A 132 -4.83 -1.91 -13.36
CA ALA A 132 -4.23 -2.24 -14.65
C ALA A 132 -5.12 -1.82 -15.82
N GLN A 133 -6.43 -2.07 -15.74
CA GLN A 133 -7.40 -1.64 -16.74
C GLN A 133 -7.42 -0.10 -16.93
N LYS A 134 -7.19 0.64 -15.84
CA LYS A 134 -7.21 2.12 -15.86
C LYS A 134 -5.87 2.72 -16.26
N LEU A 135 -4.76 2.20 -15.77
CA LEU A 135 -3.46 2.88 -15.72
C LEU A 135 -2.41 2.31 -16.69
N MET A 136 -2.58 1.08 -17.20
CA MET A 136 -1.60 0.55 -18.14
C MET A 136 -1.62 1.36 -19.45
N PRO A 137 -0.45 1.73 -20.00
CA PRO A 137 -0.40 2.59 -21.19
C PRO A 137 -0.91 1.90 -22.43
N HIS A 138 -0.63 0.59 -22.60
CA HIS A 138 -0.98 -0.14 -23.80
C HIS A 138 -2.46 -0.59 -23.80
N PRO A 139 -3.26 -0.31 -24.86
CA PRO A 139 -4.67 -0.67 -24.91
C PRO A 139 -4.95 -2.16 -24.74
N GLU A 140 -4.11 -3.04 -25.32
CA GLU A 140 -4.32 -4.48 -25.22
C GLU A 140 -4.06 -5.01 -23.81
N HIS A 141 -3.15 -4.40 -23.04
CA HIS A 141 -2.95 -4.75 -21.64
C HIS A 141 -4.16 -4.34 -20.79
N ARG A 142 -4.74 -3.16 -21.05
CA ARG A 142 -6.00 -2.74 -20.40
C ARG A 142 -7.15 -3.69 -20.74
N ARG A 143 -7.23 -4.13 -22.00
CA ARG A 143 -8.23 -5.10 -22.45
C ARG A 143 -8.08 -6.44 -21.72
N LEU A 144 -6.84 -7.00 -21.66
CA LEU A 144 -6.56 -8.22 -20.93
C LEU A 144 -6.99 -8.09 -19.46
N ALA A 145 -6.60 -7.00 -18.78
CA ALA A 145 -7.00 -6.75 -17.41
C ALA A 145 -8.52 -6.73 -17.23
N GLY A 146 -9.24 -6.09 -18.17
CA GLY A 146 -10.71 -6.07 -18.19
C GLY A 146 -11.34 -7.45 -18.44
N ASP A 147 -10.74 -8.30 -19.28
CA ASP A 147 -11.20 -9.67 -19.54
C ASP A 147 -11.06 -10.54 -18.28
N LEU A 148 -9.91 -10.46 -17.60
CA LEU A 148 -9.66 -11.16 -16.34
C LEU A 148 -10.61 -10.67 -15.25
N LEU A 149 -10.81 -9.36 -15.15
CA LEU A 149 -11.71 -8.75 -14.17
C LEU A 149 -13.16 -9.22 -14.36
N ARG A 150 -13.66 -9.30 -15.60
CA ARG A 150 -15.02 -9.82 -15.88
C ARG A 150 -15.22 -11.26 -15.43
N ARG A 151 -14.17 -12.09 -15.50
CA ARG A 151 -14.21 -13.47 -15.01
C ARG A 151 -14.19 -13.55 -13.48
N ALA A 152 -13.38 -12.73 -12.84
CA ALA A 152 -13.12 -12.82 -11.41
C ALA A 152 -14.14 -12.07 -10.53
N LEU A 153 -14.62 -10.90 -10.98
CA LEU A 153 -15.47 -10.01 -10.17
C LEU A 153 -16.76 -10.65 -9.63
N PRO A 154 -17.46 -11.54 -10.36
CA PRO A 154 -18.67 -12.19 -9.84
C PRO A 154 -18.47 -12.98 -8.54
N HIS A 155 -17.27 -13.51 -8.29
CA HIS A 155 -16.94 -14.28 -7.09
C HIS A 155 -16.93 -13.42 -5.82
N ALA A 156 -16.72 -12.11 -5.92
CA ALA A 156 -16.71 -11.21 -4.78
C ALA A 156 -18.00 -11.24 -3.94
N GLN A 157 -19.12 -11.61 -4.55
CA GLN A 157 -20.39 -11.81 -3.84
C GLN A 157 -20.33 -12.93 -2.79
N GLN A 158 -19.43 -13.90 -2.97
CA GLN A 158 -19.32 -15.09 -2.15
C GLN A 158 -18.21 -14.99 -1.09
N PHE A 159 -17.40 -13.91 -1.10
CA PHE A 159 -16.29 -13.74 -0.17
C PHE A 159 -16.78 -13.76 1.27
N LYS A 160 -16.06 -14.49 2.12
CA LYS A 160 -16.32 -14.60 3.56
C LYS A 160 -15.26 -13.84 4.37
N ALA A 161 -14.01 -13.85 3.91
CA ALA A 161 -12.92 -13.13 4.56
C ALA A 161 -13.10 -11.61 4.40
N LEU A 162 -13.01 -10.87 5.52
CA LEU A 162 -13.27 -9.43 5.51
C LEU A 162 -12.23 -8.65 4.71
N ARG A 163 -10.98 -9.12 4.69
CA ARG A 163 -9.90 -8.47 3.92
C ARG A 163 -10.11 -8.63 2.42
N GLY A 164 -10.47 -9.82 1.96
CA GLY A 164 -10.87 -10.05 0.57
C GLY A 164 -12.08 -9.20 0.19
N THR A 165 -13.09 -9.13 1.08
CA THR A 165 -14.27 -8.27 0.92
C THR A 165 -13.86 -6.78 0.80
N ALA A 166 -12.94 -6.30 1.63
CA ALA A 166 -12.47 -4.90 1.61
C ALA A 166 -11.73 -4.54 0.31
N TYR A 167 -10.89 -5.44 -0.21
CA TYR A 167 -10.24 -5.24 -1.50
C TYR A 167 -11.25 -5.24 -2.65
N ALA A 168 -12.17 -6.21 -2.68
CA ALA A 168 -13.23 -6.26 -3.70
C ALA A 168 -14.13 -5.01 -3.65
N LEU A 169 -14.49 -4.55 -2.44
CA LEU A 169 -15.23 -3.31 -2.26
C LEU A 169 -14.48 -2.10 -2.84
N SER A 170 -13.17 -2.02 -2.56
CA SER A 170 -12.33 -0.95 -3.10
C SER A 170 -12.21 -1.03 -4.63
N ALA A 171 -12.14 -2.24 -5.20
CA ALA A 171 -12.17 -2.44 -6.64
C ALA A 171 -13.49 -1.93 -7.26
N VAL A 172 -14.62 -2.25 -6.64
CA VAL A 172 -15.95 -1.78 -7.09
C VAL A 172 -16.06 -0.25 -7.00
N VAL A 173 -15.55 0.35 -5.92
CA VAL A 173 -15.51 1.82 -5.79
C VAL A 173 -14.69 2.44 -6.93
N GLN A 174 -13.51 1.89 -7.24
CA GLN A 174 -12.67 2.39 -8.33
C GLN A 174 -13.37 2.29 -9.70
N LEU A 175 -14.12 1.22 -9.96
CA LEU A 175 -14.90 1.08 -11.20
C LEU A 175 -16.03 2.12 -11.28
N LEU A 176 -16.72 2.38 -10.16
CA LEU A 176 -17.82 3.35 -10.11
C LEU A 176 -17.35 4.81 -10.17
N GLN A 177 -16.06 5.12 -9.96
CA GLN A 177 -15.53 6.46 -10.15
C GLN A 177 -15.51 6.90 -11.62
N ASP A 178 -15.47 5.95 -12.56
CA ASP A 178 -15.48 6.21 -14.00
C ASP A 178 -16.84 5.82 -14.63
N GLU A 179 -17.94 6.20 -13.98
CA GLU A 179 -19.31 5.80 -14.39
C GLU A 179 -19.65 6.16 -15.85
N ASP A 180 -19.04 7.18 -16.41
CA ASP A 180 -19.37 7.66 -17.76
C ASP A 180 -19.08 6.63 -18.86
N VAL A 181 -18.15 5.70 -18.61
CA VAL A 181 -17.79 4.63 -19.57
C VAL A 181 -18.59 3.33 -19.37
N LEU A 182 -19.39 3.25 -18.31
CA LEU A 182 -20.17 2.05 -17.97
C LEU A 182 -21.59 2.10 -18.57
N SER A 183 -22.06 0.98 -19.05
CA SER A 183 -23.47 0.80 -19.42
C SER A 183 -24.37 0.86 -18.17
N VAL A 184 -25.66 1.12 -18.38
CA VAL A 184 -26.67 1.14 -17.29
C VAL A 184 -26.71 -0.20 -16.56
N SER A 185 -26.60 -1.31 -17.28
CA SER A 185 -26.58 -2.65 -16.70
C SER A 185 -25.37 -2.86 -15.78
N GLU A 186 -24.17 -2.50 -16.24
CA GLU A 186 -22.93 -2.60 -15.47
C GLU A 186 -22.99 -1.75 -14.19
N LYS A 187 -23.47 -0.49 -14.31
CA LYS A 187 -23.68 0.37 -13.13
C LYS A 187 -24.59 -0.28 -12.09
N ASN A 188 -25.71 -0.88 -12.53
CA ASN A 188 -26.64 -1.53 -11.61
C ASN A 188 -26.03 -2.74 -10.90
N VAL A 189 -25.27 -3.56 -11.62
CA VAL A 189 -24.55 -4.70 -11.04
C VAL A 189 -23.52 -4.22 -10.01
N LEU A 190 -22.69 -3.26 -10.38
CA LEU A 190 -21.64 -2.71 -9.50
C LEU A 190 -22.23 -2.02 -8.27
N ARG A 191 -23.31 -1.24 -8.40
CA ARG A 191 -24.01 -0.62 -7.27
C ARG A 191 -24.65 -1.65 -6.34
N THR A 192 -25.14 -2.77 -6.88
CA THR A 192 -25.64 -3.87 -6.07
C THR A 192 -24.52 -4.53 -5.29
N LEU A 193 -23.39 -4.83 -5.94
CA LEU A 193 -22.21 -5.41 -5.31
C LEU A 193 -21.63 -4.47 -4.26
N LEU A 194 -21.55 -3.16 -4.55
CA LEU A 194 -21.14 -2.13 -3.58
C LEU A 194 -21.95 -2.24 -2.29
N ARG A 195 -23.30 -2.28 -2.39
CA ARG A 195 -24.19 -2.38 -1.23
C ARG A 195 -23.97 -3.68 -0.46
N GLN A 196 -23.83 -4.81 -1.15
CA GLN A 196 -23.64 -6.11 -0.52
C GLN A 196 -22.32 -6.20 0.26
N LEU A 197 -21.21 -5.78 -0.37
CA LEU A 197 -19.90 -5.80 0.28
C LEU A 197 -19.80 -4.81 1.43
N THR A 198 -20.39 -3.61 1.27
CA THR A 198 -20.47 -2.61 2.35
C THR A 198 -21.29 -3.16 3.53
N ALA A 199 -22.45 -3.73 3.26
CA ALA A 199 -23.31 -4.32 4.32
C ALA A 199 -22.55 -5.40 5.09
N ARG A 200 -21.81 -6.28 4.43
CA ARG A 200 -21.01 -7.34 5.09
C ARG A 200 -20.00 -6.78 6.10
N LEU A 201 -19.28 -5.70 5.75
CA LEU A 201 -18.37 -5.05 6.69
C LEU A 201 -19.13 -4.38 7.84
N LEU A 202 -20.23 -3.69 7.56
CA LEU A 202 -21.03 -3.05 8.60
C LEU A 202 -21.66 -4.07 9.55
N ASP A 203 -22.13 -5.21 9.04
CA ASP A 203 -22.71 -6.28 9.83
C ASP A 203 -21.66 -6.97 10.71
N ALA A 204 -20.46 -7.21 10.17
CA ALA A 204 -19.34 -7.72 10.96
C ALA A 204 -18.97 -6.75 12.10
N TYR A 205 -18.89 -5.45 11.79
CA TYR A 205 -18.65 -4.43 12.81
C TYR A 205 -19.78 -4.40 13.86
N ALA A 206 -21.04 -4.43 13.45
CA ALA A 206 -22.18 -4.41 14.36
C ALA A 206 -22.23 -5.65 15.27
N HIS A 207 -21.77 -6.81 14.77
CA HIS A 207 -21.73 -8.05 15.53
C HIS A 207 -20.64 -8.04 16.62
N GLU A 208 -19.44 -7.55 16.31
CA GLU A 208 -18.27 -7.66 17.19
C GLU A 208 -18.02 -6.43 18.07
N ASN A 209 -18.48 -5.22 17.65
CA ASN A 209 -18.13 -4.01 18.38
C ASN A 209 -18.82 -3.93 19.75
N ASP A 210 -18.07 -3.42 20.74
CA ASP A 210 -18.57 -2.99 22.03
C ASP A 210 -17.92 -1.67 22.48
N ARG A 211 -18.17 -1.23 23.71
CA ARG A 211 -17.62 0.04 24.22
C ARG A 211 -16.08 0.11 24.21
N ARG A 212 -15.40 -1.02 24.31
CA ARG A 212 -13.94 -1.12 24.43
C ARG A 212 -13.27 -1.70 23.19
N TRP A 213 -14.05 -2.39 22.32
CA TRP A 213 -13.57 -3.09 21.15
C TRP A 213 -14.32 -2.63 19.90
N ARG A 214 -13.83 -1.54 19.30
CA ARG A 214 -14.44 -0.91 18.12
C ARG A 214 -13.92 -1.53 16.86
N TRP A 215 -14.14 -2.83 16.70
CA TRP A 215 -13.55 -3.63 15.64
C TRP A 215 -14.53 -4.59 14.98
N PHE A 216 -14.16 -5.14 13.82
CA PHE A 216 -14.95 -5.99 12.96
C PHE A 216 -14.85 -7.48 13.30
N GLU A 217 -13.82 -7.89 14.03
CA GLU A 217 -13.45 -9.28 14.34
C GLU A 217 -13.13 -9.41 15.82
N SER A 218 -13.15 -10.63 16.34
CA SER A 218 -12.76 -10.92 17.73
C SER A 218 -11.29 -10.67 18.02
N GLU A 219 -10.47 -10.56 16.95
CA GLU A 219 -9.03 -10.37 16.99
C GLU A 219 -8.58 -9.27 16.02
N LEU A 220 -7.46 -8.62 16.35
CA LEU A 220 -6.64 -7.83 15.43
C LEU A 220 -5.52 -8.73 14.91
N THR A 221 -5.45 -8.91 13.61
CA THR A 221 -4.42 -9.74 12.98
C THR A 221 -3.51 -8.91 12.06
N TYR A 222 -3.45 -9.18 10.77
CA TYR A 222 -2.66 -8.46 9.78
C TYR A 222 -3.53 -7.51 8.94
N SER A 223 -2.91 -6.53 8.31
CA SER A 223 -3.60 -5.59 7.39
C SER A 223 -4.85 -4.96 7.98
N ASN A 224 -4.86 -4.69 9.29
CA ASN A 224 -6.06 -4.29 10.01
C ASN A 224 -6.69 -3.04 9.39
N ALA A 225 -5.92 -2.00 9.13
CA ALA A 225 -6.45 -0.74 8.60
C ALA A 225 -6.99 -0.82 7.15
N LEU A 226 -6.92 -1.98 6.49
CA LEU A 226 -7.56 -2.24 5.20
C LEU A 226 -9.10 -2.15 5.32
N LEU A 227 -9.67 -2.58 6.45
CA LEU A 227 -11.12 -2.57 6.65
C LEU A 227 -11.66 -1.11 6.69
N PRO A 228 -11.19 -0.23 7.59
CA PRO A 228 -11.59 1.18 7.54
C PRO A 228 -11.18 1.89 6.24
N TRP A 229 -10.05 1.54 5.60
CA TRP A 229 -9.67 2.11 4.31
C TRP A 229 -10.75 1.90 3.23
N SER A 230 -11.27 0.69 3.12
CA SER A 230 -12.32 0.38 2.13
C SER A 230 -13.61 1.15 2.41
N LEU A 231 -13.99 1.31 3.68
CA LEU A 231 -15.15 2.12 4.08
C LEU A 231 -14.95 3.60 3.78
N TRP A 232 -13.76 4.16 4.01
CA TRP A 232 -13.45 5.53 3.63
C TRP A 232 -13.58 5.77 2.12
N GLN A 233 -13.23 4.79 1.28
CA GLN A 233 -13.45 4.89 -0.15
C GLN A 233 -14.95 4.93 -0.51
N VAL A 234 -15.78 4.14 0.17
CA VAL A 234 -17.26 4.22 0.04
C VAL A 234 -17.77 5.59 0.47
N VAL A 235 -17.28 6.14 1.58
CA VAL A 235 -17.65 7.49 2.06
C VAL A 235 -17.33 8.54 1.01
N LYS A 236 -16.15 8.48 0.39
CA LYS A 236 -15.77 9.41 -0.69
C LYS A 236 -16.70 9.33 -1.91
N LEU A 237 -17.17 8.14 -2.23
CA LEU A 237 -18.06 7.93 -3.39
C LEU A 237 -19.51 8.32 -3.09
N THR A 238 -20.01 8.05 -1.87
CA THR A 238 -21.44 8.10 -1.57
C THR A 238 -21.85 9.18 -0.57
N GLY A 239 -20.94 9.64 0.27
CA GLY A 239 -21.23 10.53 1.40
C GLY A 239 -22.01 9.85 2.53
N ASP A 240 -22.14 8.51 2.56
CA ASP A 240 -22.95 7.79 3.54
C ASP A 240 -22.45 8.00 4.98
N LYS A 241 -23.31 8.56 5.82
CA LYS A 241 -22.99 8.92 7.21
C LYS A 241 -22.83 7.72 8.14
N LYS A 242 -23.55 6.61 7.88
CA LYS A 242 -23.43 5.38 8.68
C LYS A 242 -22.09 4.70 8.40
N VAL A 243 -21.71 4.61 7.11
CA VAL A 243 -20.40 4.09 6.70
C VAL A 243 -19.28 4.96 7.29
N ARG A 244 -19.45 6.27 7.25
CA ARG A 244 -18.49 7.23 7.83
C ARG A 244 -18.28 7.01 9.33
N SER A 245 -19.34 6.86 10.11
CA SER A 245 -19.25 6.62 11.57
C SER A 245 -18.42 5.36 11.86
N VAL A 246 -18.67 4.25 11.16
CA VAL A 246 -17.90 3.01 11.33
C VAL A 246 -16.43 3.16 10.90
N ALA A 247 -16.20 3.88 9.81
CA ALA A 247 -14.83 4.14 9.33
C ALA A 247 -14.03 5.00 10.33
N GLU A 248 -14.66 6.05 10.90
CA GLU A 248 -14.05 6.90 11.93
C GLU A 248 -13.78 6.14 13.22
N GLU A 249 -14.79 5.40 13.74
CA GLU A 249 -14.66 4.64 14.98
C GLU A 249 -13.61 3.55 14.90
N SER A 250 -13.59 2.78 13.80
CA SER A 250 -12.63 1.68 13.64
C SER A 250 -11.19 2.17 13.38
N LEU A 251 -11.00 3.24 12.61
CA LEU A 251 -9.67 3.82 12.43
C LEU A 251 -9.17 4.50 13.71
N GLY A 252 -10.06 5.19 14.44
CA GLY A 252 -9.75 5.77 15.75
C GLY A 252 -9.36 4.71 16.78
N PHE A 253 -10.04 3.57 16.79
CA PHE A 253 -9.68 2.44 17.63
C PHE A 253 -8.27 1.90 17.30
N LEU A 254 -7.95 1.70 16.02
CA LEU A 254 -6.61 1.30 15.61
C LEU A 254 -5.53 2.31 16.03
N GLN A 255 -5.80 3.61 15.89
CA GLN A 255 -4.88 4.63 16.39
C GLN A 255 -4.64 4.47 17.90
N GLY A 256 -5.71 4.21 18.67
CA GLY A 256 -5.61 3.99 20.11
C GLY A 256 -4.76 2.79 20.52
N VAL A 257 -4.70 1.75 19.67
CA VAL A 257 -3.92 0.52 19.98
C VAL A 257 -2.55 0.46 19.28
N MET A 258 -2.35 1.25 18.22
CA MET A 258 -1.12 1.24 17.41
C MET A 258 -0.23 2.46 17.63
N LEU A 259 -0.65 3.49 18.38
CA LEU A 259 0.19 4.64 18.72
C LEU A 259 0.66 4.51 20.16
N GLU A 260 1.98 4.64 20.36
CA GLU A 260 2.64 4.52 21.65
C GLU A 260 3.73 5.57 21.82
N GLY A 261 4.05 5.91 23.06
CA GLY A 261 5.14 6.84 23.40
C GLY A 261 4.77 8.33 23.38
N ASP A 262 5.74 9.15 23.80
CA ASP A 262 5.69 10.61 23.74
C ASP A 262 7.05 11.15 23.29
N PRO A 263 7.21 11.65 22.08
CA PRO A 263 6.18 11.78 21.03
C PRO A 263 5.70 10.42 20.49
N PRO A 264 4.44 10.33 20.02
CA PRO A 264 3.86 9.06 19.63
C PRO A 264 4.47 8.51 18.33
N TYR A 265 4.81 7.21 18.36
CA TYR A 265 5.23 6.42 17.20
C TYR A 265 4.24 5.30 16.88
N VAL A 266 4.33 4.73 15.66
CA VAL A 266 3.48 3.59 15.27
C VAL A 266 4.09 2.30 15.81
N ARG A 267 3.26 1.52 16.50
CA ARG A 267 3.55 0.16 16.97
C ARG A 267 2.53 -0.80 16.34
N PRO A 268 2.86 -1.44 15.22
CA PRO A 268 2.00 -2.47 14.63
C PRO A 268 1.61 -3.57 15.60
N ILE A 269 0.49 -4.24 15.33
CA ILE A 269 0.06 -5.40 16.09
C ILE A 269 1.06 -6.54 15.85
N GLY A 270 1.62 -7.09 16.93
CA GLY A 270 2.60 -8.18 16.84
C GLY A 270 1.95 -9.51 16.43
N ASN A 271 2.54 -10.20 15.45
CA ASN A 271 2.00 -11.48 14.99
C ASN A 271 2.29 -12.66 15.93
N ARG A 272 3.15 -12.48 16.94
CA ARG A 272 3.35 -13.45 18.03
C ARG A 272 2.26 -13.32 19.09
N GLY A 273 0.99 -13.54 18.70
CA GLY A 273 -0.15 -13.53 19.59
C GLY A 273 -1.27 -12.59 19.19
N TRP A 274 -1.04 -11.74 18.18
CA TRP A 274 -2.03 -10.81 17.64
C TRP A 274 -2.65 -9.86 18.68
N GLY A 275 -3.82 -9.31 18.41
CA GLY A 275 -4.52 -8.43 19.35
C GLY A 275 -5.89 -9.01 19.70
N THR A 276 -6.21 -9.03 20.99
CA THR A 276 -7.53 -9.46 21.48
C THR A 276 -8.02 -8.49 22.56
N ARG A 277 -9.25 -8.66 23.00
CA ARG A 277 -9.80 -7.92 24.17
C ARG A 277 -8.98 -8.11 25.45
N LYS A 278 -8.13 -9.14 25.52
CA LYS A 278 -7.29 -9.46 26.69
C LYS A 278 -5.91 -8.79 26.64
N GLY A 279 -5.46 -8.41 25.45
CA GLY A 279 -4.16 -7.78 25.25
C GLY A 279 -3.75 -7.72 23.79
N ILE A 280 -2.77 -6.88 23.51
CA ILE A 280 -2.20 -6.64 22.18
C ILE A 280 -0.75 -7.07 22.19
N ALA A 281 -0.39 -8.02 21.31
CA ALA A 281 1.00 -8.46 21.17
C ALA A 281 1.87 -7.34 20.59
N THR A 282 3.09 -7.21 21.09
CA THR A 282 4.05 -6.19 20.62
C THR A 282 4.92 -6.71 19.48
N TRP A 283 5.23 -7.98 19.43
CA TRP A 283 6.19 -8.61 18.51
C TRP A 283 5.54 -9.75 17.70
N ASP A 284 5.94 -10.13 16.50
CA ASP A 284 6.77 -9.38 15.55
C ASP A 284 5.92 -8.34 14.82
N GLN A 285 6.43 -7.11 14.69
CA GLN A 285 5.71 -6.02 14.01
C GLN A 285 5.95 -6.11 12.51
N GLN A 286 4.87 -6.13 11.71
CA GLN A 286 4.97 -6.28 10.27
C GLN A 286 4.78 -4.95 9.52
N PRO A 287 5.63 -4.64 8.50
CA PRO A 287 5.55 -3.44 7.68
C PRO A 287 4.18 -3.22 7.00
N ILE A 288 3.47 -4.32 6.70
CA ILE A 288 2.16 -4.25 6.03
C ILE A 288 1.12 -3.48 6.85
N ASP A 289 1.13 -3.60 8.19
CA ASP A 289 0.19 -2.85 9.04
C ASP A 289 0.50 -1.35 9.05
N VAL A 290 1.78 -0.99 8.96
CA VAL A 290 2.23 0.41 8.83
C VAL A 290 1.71 1.01 7.52
N TYR A 291 1.90 0.31 6.42
CA TYR A 291 1.39 0.71 5.11
C TYR A 291 -0.14 0.85 5.10
N LYS A 292 -0.86 -0.14 5.66
CA LYS A 292 -2.32 -0.10 5.69
C LYS A 292 -2.85 1.03 6.57
N LEU A 293 -2.18 1.35 7.65
CA LEU A 293 -2.51 2.53 8.47
C LEU A 293 -2.35 3.83 7.66
N ALA A 294 -1.24 3.97 6.92
CA ALA A 294 -0.97 5.15 6.11
C ALA A 294 -2.02 5.34 4.99
N ILE A 295 -2.36 4.29 4.24
CA ILE A 295 -3.34 4.41 3.14
C ILE A 295 -4.75 4.67 3.67
N SER A 296 -5.11 4.12 4.83
CA SER A 296 -6.38 4.40 5.49
C SER A 296 -6.45 5.86 5.95
N ALA A 297 -5.37 6.38 6.52
CA ALA A 297 -5.26 7.77 6.91
C ALA A 297 -5.38 8.73 5.70
N LEU A 298 -4.76 8.40 4.57
CA LEU A 298 -4.89 9.20 3.34
C LEU A 298 -6.35 9.24 2.86
N ALA A 299 -7.04 8.10 2.81
CA ALA A 299 -8.43 8.04 2.40
C ALA A 299 -9.36 8.79 3.37
N ALA A 300 -9.08 8.75 4.68
CA ALA A 300 -9.79 9.52 5.70
C ALA A 300 -9.56 11.03 5.52
N TYR A 301 -8.31 11.47 5.28
CA TYR A 301 -8.02 12.86 4.97
C TYR A 301 -8.77 13.34 3.72
N GLU A 302 -8.70 12.58 2.63
CA GLU A 302 -9.38 12.92 1.37
C GLU A 302 -10.92 12.99 1.52
N ALA A 303 -11.50 12.27 2.49
CA ALA A 303 -12.94 12.28 2.78
C ALA A 303 -13.35 13.39 3.76
N THR A 304 -12.44 13.86 4.64
CA THR A 304 -12.80 14.75 5.77
C THR A 304 -12.09 16.10 5.75
N GLY A 305 -10.91 16.18 5.13
CA GLY A 305 -10.01 17.33 5.23
C GLY A 305 -9.29 17.47 6.59
N ASP A 306 -9.42 16.50 7.51
CA ASP A 306 -8.79 16.59 8.82
C ASP A 306 -7.29 16.31 8.75
N VAL A 307 -6.49 17.34 9.00
CA VAL A 307 -5.02 17.31 8.98
C VAL A 307 -4.39 16.36 10.01
N ALA A 308 -5.15 15.88 11.00
CA ALA A 308 -4.68 14.88 11.93
C ALA A 308 -4.27 13.58 11.22
N TYR A 309 -4.96 13.23 10.14
CA TYR A 309 -4.63 12.06 9.32
C TYR A 309 -3.33 12.22 8.53
N LEU A 310 -2.95 13.44 8.13
CA LEU A 310 -1.65 13.67 7.48
C LEU A 310 -0.50 13.40 8.46
N ARG A 311 -0.65 13.85 9.72
CA ARG A 311 0.32 13.53 10.78
C ARG A 311 0.43 12.03 11.05
N LEU A 312 -0.67 11.28 10.91
CA LEU A 312 -0.64 9.82 11.03
C LEU A 312 0.16 9.17 9.90
N ILE A 313 0.06 9.68 8.67
CA ILE A 313 0.88 9.24 7.53
C ILE A 313 2.37 9.49 7.79
N GLU A 314 2.72 10.68 8.30
CA GLU A 314 4.11 11.00 8.66
C GLU A 314 4.68 10.03 9.70
N ARG A 315 3.90 9.72 10.75
CA ARG A 315 4.29 8.74 11.79
C ARG A 315 4.44 7.32 11.23
N ALA A 316 3.52 6.90 10.36
CA ALA A 316 3.60 5.60 9.73
C ALA A 316 4.88 5.49 8.87
N ARG A 317 5.18 6.50 8.06
CA ARG A 317 6.44 6.54 7.30
C ARG A 317 7.67 6.54 8.21
N ALA A 318 7.64 7.32 9.30
CA ALA A 318 8.75 7.45 10.23
C ALA A 318 9.12 6.12 10.93
N TRP A 319 8.18 5.16 11.02
CA TRP A 319 8.46 3.82 11.52
C TRP A 319 9.57 3.12 10.73
N PHE A 320 9.60 3.26 9.41
CA PHE A 320 10.65 2.70 8.55
C PHE A 320 12.02 3.36 8.80
N TYR A 321 12.03 4.60 9.27
CA TYR A 321 13.22 5.41 9.48
C TYR A 321 13.67 5.48 10.95
N GLY A 322 13.28 4.50 11.74
CA GLY A 322 13.74 4.33 13.12
C GLY A 322 12.85 5.00 14.18
N HIS A 323 11.74 5.64 13.83
CA HIS A 323 10.78 6.12 14.82
C HIS A 323 9.78 5.00 15.17
N ASN A 324 10.30 3.97 15.82
CA ASN A 324 9.62 2.73 16.19
C ASN A 324 10.06 2.27 17.58
N ALA A 325 9.53 1.14 18.05
CA ALA A 325 9.73 0.62 19.41
C ALA A 325 11.20 0.43 19.83
N LEU A 326 12.13 0.20 18.90
CA LEU A 326 13.54 -0.02 19.19
C LEU A 326 14.46 1.09 18.67
N SER A 327 13.91 2.13 18.03
CA SER A 327 14.68 3.21 17.40
C SER A 327 15.67 2.73 16.34
N VAL A 328 15.28 1.71 15.54
CA VAL A 328 16.12 1.08 14.51
C VAL A 328 15.54 1.29 13.11
N MET A 329 16.44 1.45 12.13
CA MET A 329 16.06 1.53 10.72
C MET A 329 15.42 0.20 10.26
N MET A 330 14.29 0.28 9.59
CA MET A 330 13.59 -0.88 9.00
C MET A 330 13.78 -0.99 7.49
N ILE A 331 14.68 -0.19 6.93
CA ILE A 331 15.03 -0.19 5.51
C ILE A 331 16.53 -0.05 5.32
N ASP A 332 17.01 -0.53 4.16
CA ASP A 332 18.23 -0.07 3.53
C ASP A 332 17.86 0.91 2.40
N PRO A 333 18.09 2.23 2.60
CA PRO A 333 17.64 3.23 1.64
C PRO A 333 18.44 3.24 0.32
N GLU A 334 19.65 2.66 0.29
CA GLU A 334 20.45 2.57 -0.94
C GLU A 334 19.98 1.41 -1.83
N GLU A 335 19.66 0.29 -1.22
CA GLU A 335 19.10 -0.87 -1.91
C GLU A 335 17.60 -0.75 -2.14
N GLY A 336 16.90 0.06 -1.36
CA GLY A 336 15.43 0.16 -1.36
C GLY A 336 14.77 -1.11 -0.83
N ALA A 337 15.47 -1.81 0.06
CA ALA A 337 15.00 -3.02 0.72
C ALA A 337 14.36 -2.67 2.06
N ALA A 338 13.26 -3.33 2.40
CA ALA A 338 12.64 -3.23 3.72
C ALA A 338 12.68 -4.59 4.42
N PHE A 339 13.00 -4.58 5.71
CA PHE A 339 13.10 -5.79 6.52
C PHE A 339 11.71 -6.35 6.87
N ASP A 340 11.59 -7.69 6.90
CA ASP A 340 10.31 -8.41 6.99
C ASP A 340 9.53 -8.15 8.28
N GLY A 341 10.20 -7.73 9.34
CA GLY A 341 9.54 -7.38 10.60
C GLY A 341 10.48 -6.86 11.66
N LEU A 342 9.91 -6.24 12.70
CA LEU A 342 10.63 -5.79 13.88
C LEU A 342 10.39 -6.79 15.03
N THR A 343 11.46 -7.49 15.42
CA THR A 343 11.48 -8.45 16.54
C THR A 343 12.02 -7.80 17.83
N PRO A 344 11.92 -8.45 18.99
CA PRO A 344 12.54 -7.94 20.22
C PRO A 344 14.06 -7.74 20.12
N GLU A 345 14.71 -8.51 19.25
CA GLU A 345 16.17 -8.50 19.04
C GLU A 345 16.60 -7.46 18.00
N GLY A 346 15.67 -6.89 17.24
CA GLY A 346 15.93 -5.96 16.15
C GLY A 346 15.19 -6.31 14.86
N PRO A 347 15.57 -5.73 13.71
CA PRO A 347 14.98 -6.06 12.42
C PRO A 347 15.22 -7.53 12.06
N ASN A 348 14.19 -8.19 11.50
CA ASN A 348 14.41 -9.42 10.77
C ASN A 348 15.21 -9.07 9.51
N GLU A 349 16.42 -9.62 9.38
CA GLU A 349 17.36 -9.20 8.34
C GLU A 349 16.96 -9.64 6.91
N ASN A 350 15.93 -10.47 6.75
CA ASN A 350 15.39 -10.78 5.43
C ASN A 350 14.52 -9.62 4.93
N ALA A 351 14.49 -9.44 3.63
CA ALA A 351 13.75 -8.39 2.96
C ALA A 351 12.90 -8.96 1.81
N GLY A 352 11.77 -9.57 2.15
CA GLY A 352 10.84 -10.19 1.20
C GLY A 352 9.93 -9.18 0.48
N ALA A 353 9.11 -9.71 -0.41
CA ALA A 353 8.22 -8.94 -1.27
C ALA A 353 7.20 -8.09 -0.49
N GLU A 354 6.56 -8.65 0.55
CA GLU A 354 5.54 -7.94 1.32
C GLU A 354 6.09 -6.70 2.03
N ALA A 355 7.26 -6.84 2.66
CA ALA A 355 7.93 -5.72 3.35
C ALA A 355 8.37 -4.64 2.36
N LEU A 356 8.98 -5.04 1.25
CA LEU A 356 9.39 -4.15 0.16
C LEU A 356 8.21 -3.35 -0.40
N ILE A 357 7.12 -4.02 -0.76
CA ILE A 357 5.92 -3.37 -1.29
C ILE A 357 5.33 -2.41 -0.25
N SER A 358 5.28 -2.82 1.01
CA SER A 358 4.77 -1.99 2.11
C SER A 358 5.57 -0.71 2.28
N TYR A 359 6.89 -0.77 2.16
CA TYR A 359 7.76 0.39 2.17
C TYR A 359 7.52 1.31 0.95
N LEU A 360 7.59 0.77 -0.27
CA LEU A 360 7.40 1.54 -1.50
C LEU A 360 6.03 2.23 -1.55
N MET A 361 4.99 1.56 -1.07
CA MET A 361 3.65 2.13 -0.98
C MET A 361 3.54 3.19 0.12
N SER A 362 4.22 3.04 1.26
CA SER A 362 4.26 4.06 2.31
C SER A 362 4.94 5.34 1.81
N GLU A 363 6.01 5.23 1.02
CA GLU A 363 6.66 6.36 0.36
C GLU A 363 5.73 7.04 -0.66
N TYR A 364 5.00 6.27 -1.46
CA TYR A 364 4.00 6.79 -2.39
C TYR A 364 2.88 7.56 -1.67
N ILE A 365 2.37 6.99 -0.57
CA ILE A 365 1.29 7.62 0.22
C ILE A 365 1.78 8.91 0.87
N TYR A 366 2.99 8.93 1.41
CA TYR A 366 3.59 10.15 1.96
C TYR A 366 3.76 11.23 0.89
N TRP A 367 4.25 10.88 -0.29
CA TRP A 367 4.32 11.78 -1.43
C TRP A 367 2.93 12.34 -1.82
N ARG A 368 1.90 11.49 -1.84
CA ARG A 368 0.51 11.90 -2.07
C ARG A 368 0.01 12.87 -0.99
N ALA A 369 0.30 12.60 0.26
CA ALA A 369 -0.08 13.46 1.39
C ALA A 369 0.49 14.89 1.22
N LEU A 370 1.76 15.01 0.85
CA LEU A 370 2.37 16.33 0.57
C LEU A 370 1.69 17.07 -0.59
N GLN A 371 1.26 16.36 -1.64
CA GLN A 371 0.52 16.98 -2.74
C GLN A 371 -0.82 17.56 -2.29
N VAL A 372 -1.58 16.84 -1.48
CA VAL A 372 -2.89 17.32 -1.01
C VAL A 372 -2.77 18.45 0.02
N GLU A 373 -1.63 18.57 0.72
CA GLU A 373 -1.28 19.74 1.53
C GLU A 373 -0.91 20.97 0.67
N GLY A 374 -0.81 20.79 -0.65
CA GLY A 374 -0.41 21.85 -1.59
C GLY A 374 1.11 22.10 -1.60
N GLU A 375 1.90 21.19 -1.02
CA GLU A 375 3.31 21.04 -1.32
C GLU A 375 3.40 20.26 -2.63
N ALA A 376 4.01 20.81 -3.66
CA ALA A 376 4.22 20.09 -4.93
C ALA A 376 5.60 19.40 -4.89
N PRO A 377 5.72 18.16 -4.36
CA PRO A 377 7.00 17.49 -4.37
C PRO A 377 7.41 17.22 -5.81
N SER A 378 8.64 17.60 -6.15
CA SER A 378 9.24 17.28 -7.44
C SER A 378 9.92 15.93 -7.35
N VAL A 379 9.81 15.14 -8.42
CA VAL A 379 10.42 13.83 -8.55
C VAL A 379 11.42 13.88 -9.71
N THR A 380 12.65 13.49 -9.44
CA THR A 380 13.71 13.36 -10.46
C THR A 380 14.36 11.99 -10.33
N VAL A 381 14.88 11.45 -11.43
CA VAL A 381 15.65 10.21 -11.39
C VAL A 381 17.11 10.57 -11.11
N CYS A 382 17.66 10.09 -9.99
CA CYS A 382 19.01 10.38 -9.55
C CYS A 382 19.97 9.17 -9.57
N GLY A 383 19.50 8.04 -10.08
CA GLY A 383 20.26 6.80 -10.31
C GLY A 383 19.49 5.88 -11.23
N ALA A 384 20.07 4.76 -11.65
CA ALA A 384 19.42 3.83 -12.59
C ALA A 384 18.03 3.39 -12.12
N HIS A 385 17.88 3.17 -10.80
CA HIS A 385 16.64 2.67 -10.18
C HIS A 385 16.23 3.51 -8.97
N THR A 386 16.65 4.77 -8.88
CA THR A 386 16.44 5.59 -7.69
C THR A 386 15.81 6.94 -8.06
N LEU A 387 14.77 7.28 -7.33
CA LEU A 387 14.13 8.60 -7.35
C LEU A 387 14.70 9.48 -6.26
N CYS A 388 14.97 10.74 -6.60
CA CYS A 388 15.16 11.83 -5.66
C CYS A 388 13.88 12.65 -5.61
N VAL A 389 13.30 12.74 -4.43
CA VAL A 389 12.07 13.50 -4.18
C VAL A 389 12.43 14.73 -3.36
N THR A 390 12.00 15.89 -3.81
CA THR A 390 12.24 17.17 -3.11
C THR A 390 10.89 17.85 -2.88
N SER A 391 10.58 18.20 -1.63
CA SER A 391 9.41 18.99 -1.28
C SER A 391 9.85 20.33 -0.66
N ARG A 392 9.13 21.41 -0.99
CA ARG A 392 9.30 22.71 -0.34
C ARG A 392 8.34 22.80 0.84
N VAL A 393 8.89 22.80 2.04
CA VAL A 393 8.08 23.08 3.25
C VAL A 393 7.55 24.51 3.14
N LYS A 394 6.24 24.71 3.05
CA LYS A 394 5.63 26.01 3.26
C LYS A 394 6.02 26.46 4.66
N ALA A 395 6.55 27.70 4.79
CA ALA A 395 6.75 28.31 6.09
C ALA A 395 5.43 28.20 6.86
N ALA A 396 5.46 27.55 8.02
CA ALA A 396 4.30 27.45 8.88
C ALA A 396 3.70 28.84 9.02
N GLN A 397 2.46 29.05 8.55
CA GLN A 397 1.69 30.17 8.99
C GLN A 397 1.56 30.00 10.51
N THR A 398 2.33 30.78 11.22
CA THR A 398 2.22 30.94 12.67
C THR A 398 0.80 31.40 12.92
N LEU A 399 -0.09 30.46 13.20
CA LEU A 399 -1.35 30.79 13.84
C LEU A 399 -1.00 31.21 15.25
N ALA A 400 -0.65 32.53 15.37
CA ALA A 400 -0.70 33.23 16.61
C ALA A 400 -2.20 33.47 16.91
N ARG A 401 -2.57 32.99 18.08
CA ARG A 401 -3.77 33.16 18.90
C ARG A 401 -4.73 31.98 18.91
#